data_c7360af9aea49fed3e3b305ddcbf8ac6
#
_entry.id   c7360af9aea49fed3e3b305ddcbf8ac6
#
_cell.length_a   1.000
_cell.length_b   1.000
_cell.length_c   1.000
_cell.angle_alpha   90.00
_cell.angle_beta   90.00
_cell.angle_gamma   90.00
#
_symmetry.space_group_name_H-M   'P 1'
#
loop_
_entity.id
_entity.type
_entity.pdbx_description
1 polymer ?
#
loop_
_entity_poly.entity_id
_entity_poly.type
_entity_poly.pdbx_seq_one_letter_code
_entity_poly.pdbx_strand_id
1 'polypeptide(L)'
;MARSSKSPVYVEAMIREAVAHVEACIRTPLADLGYNGPDTGLDLADGQHDFLAGYIWGGLQRLLEMGELTSEADVERAANRLYARLIGPFDRDTRSWHAWIVREGLQQMQRPHALLGYCAGRGDVMERMRAREFRAALGPALANLTGTDLGPEDTDVSLDR
;
A
#
# COMPACT_ATOMS: atom_id res chain seq x y z
N MET A 1 -5.89 -21.27 14.54
CA MET A 1 -5.63 -20.56 13.28
C MET A 1 -6.65 -21.00 12.24
N ALA A 2 -7.54 -20.09 11.93
CA ALA A 2 -8.50 -20.38 10.89
C ALA A 2 -7.80 -20.36 9.52
N ARG A 3 -7.59 -21.52 8.94
CA ARG A 3 -7.30 -21.60 7.53
C ARG A 3 -8.54 -21.08 6.79
N SER A 4 -8.35 -20.25 5.81
CA SER A 4 -9.42 -19.88 4.89
C SER A 4 -10.08 -21.16 4.38
N SER A 5 -11.39 -21.29 4.55
CA SER A 5 -12.15 -22.39 3.97
C SER A 5 -12.33 -22.26 2.46
N LYS A 6 -11.80 -21.19 1.88
CA LYS A 6 -11.91 -20.92 0.45
C LYS A 6 -10.91 -21.77 -0.34
N SER A 7 -11.30 -22.15 -1.56
CA SER A 7 -10.43 -22.92 -2.43
C SER A 7 -9.17 -22.15 -2.81
N PRO A 8 -8.06 -22.84 -3.10
CA PRO A 8 -6.85 -22.16 -3.58
C PRO A 8 -7.07 -21.35 -4.86
N VAL A 9 -7.96 -21.79 -5.74
CA VAL A 9 -8.31 -21.07 -6.97
C VAL A 9 -8.99 -19.73 -6.62
N TYR A 10 -9.90 -19.75 -5.66
CA TYR A 10 -10.58 -18.54 -5.21
C TYR A 10 -9.59 -17.55 -4.58
N VAL A 11 -8.75 -18.03 -3.68
CA VAL A 11 -7.73 -17.21 -3.01
C VAL A 11 -6.81 -16.56 -4.04
N GLU A 12 -6.33 -17.32 -5.01
CA GLU A 12 -5.45 -16.81 -6.06
C GLU A 12 -6.14 -15.75 -6.92
N ALA A 13 -7.41 -15.97 -7.27
CA ALA A 13 -8.19 -15.01 -8.04
C ALA A 13 -8.38 -13.71 -7.26
N MET A 14 -8.68 -13.79 -5.96
CA MET A 14 -8.86 -12.63 -5.09
C MET A 14 -7.55 -11.85 -4.93
N ILE A 15 -6.44 -12.55 -4.74
CA ILE A 15 -5.13 -11.90 -4.64
C ILE A 15 -4.81 -11.15 -5.93
N ARG A 16 -5.01 -11.78 -7.07
CA ARG A 16 -4.75 -11.16 -8.38
C ARG A 16 -5.59 -9.90 -8.57
N GLU A 17 -6.87 -9.95 -8.21
CA GLU A 17 -7.75 -8.81 -8.32
C GLU A 17 -7.38 -7.69 -7.36
N ALA A 18 -7.09 -8.02 -6.12
CA ALA A 18 -6.66 -7.03 -5.13
C ALA A 18 -5.38 -6.32 -5.56
N VAL A 19 -4.40 -7.06 -6.07
CA VAL A 19 -3.15 -6.50 -6.61
C VAL A 19 -3.44 -5.53 -7.75
N ALA A 20 -4.30 -5.92 -8.70
CA ALA A 20 -4.66 -5.07 -9.83
C ALA A 20 -5.33 -3.76 -9.39
N HIS A 21 -6.23 -3.84 -8.42
CA HIS A 21 -6.92 -2.67 -7.88
C HIS A 21 -5.96 -1.70 -7.18
N VAL A 22 -5.10 -2.20 -6.31
CA VAL A 22 -4.15 -1.34 -5.59
C VAL A 22 -3.12 -0.78 -6.55
N GLU A 23 -2.63 -1.57 -7.50
CA GLU A 23 -1.72 -1.09 -8.54
C GLU A 23 -2.33 0.08 -9.32
N ALA A 24 -3.60 -0.03 -9.67
CA ALA A 24 -4.31 1.04 -10.37
C ALA A 24 -4.40 2.32 -9.52
N CYS A 25 -4.53 2.19 -8.20
CA CYS A 25 -4.56 3.34 -7.29
C CYS A 25 -3.21 4.06 -7.21
N ILE A 26 -2.10 3.34 -7.27
CA ILE A 26 -0.77 3.91 -7.05
C ILE A 26 -0.04 4.30 -8.33
N ARG A 27 -0.49 3.83 -9.48
CA ARG A 27 0.22 4.03 -10.76
C ARG A 27 0.43 5.50 -11.11
N THR A 28 -0.64 6.29 -11.11
CA THR A 28 -0.56 7.71 -11.44
C THR A 28 0.26 8.50 -10.42
N PRO A 29 0.00 8.36 -9.11
CA PRO A 29 0.82 9.05 -8.11
C PRO A 29 2.32 8.72 -8.20
N LEU A 30 2.67 7.47 -8.46
CA LEU A 30 4.08 7.10 -8.61
C LEU A 30 4.68 7.67 -9.90
N ALA A 31 3.92 7.70 -10.99
CA ALA A 31 4.36 8.32 -12.25
C ALA A 31 4.65 9.82 -12.06
N ASP A 32 3.84 10.51 -11.27
CA ASP A 32 4.05 11.92 -10.95
C ASP A 32 5.35 12.16 -10.16
N LEU A 33 5.85 11.14 -9.48
CA LEU A 33 7.14 11.17 -8.77
C LEU A 33 8.31 10.66 -9.63
N GLY A 34 8.08 10.39 -10.91
CA GLY A 34 9.12 9.95 -11.84
C GLY A 34 9.23 8.43 -12.01
N TYR A 35 8.37 7.66 -11.37
CA TYR A 35 8.37 6.20 -11.53
C TYR A 35 7.74 5.82 -12.88
N ASN A 36 8.48 5.06 -13.69
CA ASN A 36 8.03 4.62 -15.02
C ASN A 36 8.13 3.10 -15.20
N GLY A 37 8.11 2.36 -14.12
CA GLY A 37 8.17 0.90 -14.16
C GLY A 37 9.37 0.33 -13.41
N PRO A 38 9.51 -0.99 -13.39
CA PRO A 38 10.57 -1.67 -12.60
C PRO A 38 11.98 -1.23 -12.95
N ASP A 39 12.22 -0.82 -14.19
CA ASP A 39 13.56 -0.42 -14.65
C ASP A 39 14.01 0.92 -14.04
N THR A 40 13.08 1.78 -13.65
CA THR A 40 13.41 3.05 -13.01
C THR A 40 13.59 2.93 -11.50
N GLY A 41 13.07 1.85 -10.90
CA GLY A 41 13.10 1.66 -9.46
C GLY A 41 12.20 2.62 -8.70
N LEU A 42 12.12 2.43 -7.40
CA LEU A 42 11.40 3.32 -6.49
C LEU A 42 12.40 4.16 -5.71
N ASP A 43 12.58 5.40 -6.15
CA ASP A 43 13.45 6.35 -5.46
C ASP A 43 12.59 7.27 -4.59
N LEU A 44 12.28 6.80 -3.40
CA LEU A 44 11.43 7.49 -2.45
C LEU A 44 12.20 7.79 -1.17
N ALA A 45 11.87 8.91 -0.53
CA ALA A 45 12.36 9.20 0.81
C ALA A 45 11.77 8.22 1.84
N ASP A 46 12.40 8.10 3.01
CA ASP A 46 12.00 7.10 4.01
C ASP A 46 10.51 7.20 4.39
N GLY A 47 10.01 8.41 4.65
CA GLY A 47 8.60 8.61 4.96
C GLY A 47 7.66 8.21 3.82
N GLN A 48 8.08 8.46 2.57
CA GLN A 48 7.32 8.03 1.39
C GLN A 48 7.28 6.52 1.27
N HIS A 49 8.40 5.84 1.54
CA HIS A 49 8.45 4.38 1.57
C HIS A 49 7.51 3.80 2.62
N ASP A 50 7.55 4.34 3.82
CA ASP A 50 6.68 3.89 4.90
C ASP A 50 5.20 4.11 4.55
N PHE A 51 4.87 5.27 4.01
CA PHE A 51 3.50 5.57 3.61
C PHE A 51 3.04 4.63 2.50
N LEU A 52 3.85 4.43 1.47
CA LEU A 52 3.52 3.54 0.37
C LEU A 52 3.33 2.10 0.85
N ALA A 53 4.23 1.63 1.71
CA ALA A 53 4.12 0.29 2.28
C ALA A 53 2.83 0.12 3.08
N GLY A 54 2.48 1.10 3.91
CA GLY A 54 1.22 1.10 4.64
C GLY A 54 0.02 1.13 3.70
N TYR A 55 0.06 1.99 2.70
CA TYR A 55 -1.01 2.11 1.70
C TYR A 55 -1.27 0.80 0.97
N ILE A 56 -0.22 0.15 0.52
CA ILE A 56 -0.32 -1.14 -0.18
C ILE A 56 -0.92 -2.19 0.76
N TRP A 57 -0.39 -2.29 1.97
CA TRP A 57 -0.88 -3.26 2.94
C TRP A 57 -2.36 -3.04 3.28
N GLY A 58 -2.72 -1.80 3.61
CA GLY A 58 -4.10 -1.45 3.98
C GLY A 58 -5.08 -1.68 2.85
N GLY A 59 -4.74 -1.28 1.63
CA GLY A 59 -5.56 -1.49 0.45
C GLY A 59 -5.78 -2.97 0.14
N LEU A 60 -4.71 -3.74 0.13
CA LEU A 60 -4.78 -5.18 -0.12
C LEU A 60 -5.59 -5.89 0.96
N GLN A 61 -5.31 -5.60 2.24
CA GLN A 61 -6.03 -6.20 3.35
C GLN A 61 -7.54 -5.92 3.23
N ARG A 62 -7.91 -4.68 2.95
CA ARG A 62 -9.32 -4.31 2.84
C ARG A 62 -10.02 -5.05 1.70
N LEU A 63 -9.40 -5.14 0.54
CA LEU A 63 -9.97 -5.85 -0.61
C LEU A 63 -10.12 -7.35 -0.32
N LEU A 64 -9.11 -7.95 0.30
CA LEU A 64 -9.17 -9.37 0.66
C LEU A 64 -10.23 -9.64 1.73
N GLU A 65 -10.38 -8.76 2.72
CA GLU A 65 -11.45 -8.85 3.71
C GLU A 65 -12.84 -8.84 3.07
N MET A 66 -13.04 -8.07 2.03
CA MET A 66 -14.31 -8.04 1.29
C MET A 66 -14.60 -9.38 0.62
N GLY A 67 -13.56 -10.13 0.27
CA GLY A 67 -13.67 -11.50 -0.23
C GLY A 67 -13.63 -12.56 0.88
N GLU A 68 -13.77 -12.15 2.14
CA GLU A 68 -13.73 -13.02 3.31
C GLU A 68 -12.37 -13.71 3.50
N LEU A 69 -11.29 -13.07 3.05
CA LEU A 69 -9.92 -13.53 3.26
C LEU A 69 -9.26 -12.65 4.32
N THR A 70 -9.08 -13.20 5.52
CA THR A 70 -8.59 -12.47 6.69
C THR A 70 -7.19 -12.90 7.12
N SER A 71 -6.56 -13.81 6.38
CA SER A 71 -5.21 -14.31 6.70
C SER A 71 -4.15 -13.26 6.35
N GLU A 72 -3.28 -12.95 7.31
CA GLU A 72 -2.10 -12.09 7.04
C GLU A 72 -1.19 -12.70 5.97
N ALA A 73 -1.10 -14.01 5.90
CA ALA A 73 -0.30 -14.68 4.87
C ALA A 73 -0.78 -14.36 3.46
N ASP A 74 -2.08 -14.26 3.26
CA ASP A 74 -2.65 -13.90 1.95
C ASP A 74 -2.36 -12.44 1.61
N VAL A 75 -2.44 -11.54 2.59
CA VAL A 75 -2.07 -10.12 2.40
C VAL A 75 -0.59 -10.02 2.05
N GLU A 76 0.27 -10.74 2.75
CA GLU A 76 1.71 -10.75 2.49
C GLU A 76 2.02 -11.28 1.09
N ARG A 77 1.37 -12.35 0.65
CA ARG A 77 1.51 -12.87 -0.71
C ARG A 77 1.12 -11.83 -1.75
N ALA A 78 0.00 -11.16 -1.54
CA ALA A 78 -0.45 -10.10 -2.42
C ALA A 78 0.53 -8.92 -2.45
N ALA A 79 1.02 -8.49 -1.28
CA ALA A 79 1.99 -7.41 -1.18
C ALA A 79 3.29 -7.75 -1.91
N ASN A 80 3.82 -8.94 -1.70
CA ASN A 80 5.04 -9.39 -2.38
C ASN A 80 4.85 -9.44 -3.90
N ARG A 81 3.68 -9.86 -4.37
CA ARG A 81 3.35 -9.88 -5.79
C ARG A 81 3.31 -8.46 -6.37
N LEU A 82 2.70 -7.52 -5.65
CA LEU A 82 2.64 -6.13 -6.09
C LEU A 82 4.03 -5.49 -6.12
N TYR A 83 4.83 -5.68 -5.08
CA TYR A 83 6.20 -5.17 -5.07
C TYR A 83 7.04 -5.77 -6.20
N ALA A 84 6.86 -7.05 -6.52
CA ALA A 84 7.56 -7.65 -7.65
C ALA A 84 7.23 -6.97 -8.98
N ARG A 85 6.01 -6.50 -9.13
CA ARG A 85 5.59 -5.74 -10.33
C ARG A 85 6.18 -4.34 -10.34
N LEU A 86 6.35 -3.73 -9.17
CA LEU A 86 6.85 -2.35 -9.06
C LEU A 86 8.37 -2.26 -9.17
N ILE A 87 9.10 -3.15 -8.53
CA ILE A 87 10.55 -3.05 -8.39
C ILE A 87 11.31 -4.22 -9.01
N GLY A 88 10.60 -5.19 -9.55
CA GLY A 88 11.20 -6.35 -10.21
C GLY A 88 11.48 -7.52 -9.27
N PRO A 89 11.74 -8.70 -9.85
CA PRO A 89 11.86 -9.94 -9.08
C PRO A 89 13.15 -10.07 -8.29
N PHE A 90 14.18 -9.32 -8.63
CA PHE A 90 15.49 -9.41 -7.99
C PHE A 90 15.58 -8.63 -6.68
N ASP A 91 14.59 -7.83 -6.36
CA ASP A 91 14.59 -7.03 -5.13
C ASP A 91 13.73 -7.68 -4.03
N ARG A 92 13.96 -8.97 -3.82
CA ARG A 92 13.20 -9.77 -2.87
C ARG A 92 13.34 -9.29 -1.44
N ASP A 93 14.54 -8.87 -1.06
CA ASP A 93 14.83 -8.43 0.31
C ASP A 93 14.10 -7.14 0.63
N THR A 94 14.05 -6.21 -0.31
CA THR A 94 13.29 -4.96 -0.15
C THR A 94 11.80 -5.24 0.01
N ARG A 95 11.24 -6.15 -0.79
CA ARG A 95 9.82 -6.52 -0.64
C ARG A 95 9.51 -7.08 0.73
N SER A 96 10.33 -8.01 1.19
CA SER A 96 10.19 -8.63 2.51
C SER A 96 10.35 -7.62 3.63
N TRP A 97 11.31 -6.71 3.48
CA TRP A 97 11.55 -5.64 4.43
C TRP A 97 10.35 -4.68 4.51
N HIS A 98 9.78 -4.29 3.38
CA HIS A 98 8.59 -3.44 3.36
C HIS A 98 7.40 -4.10 4.07
N ALA A 99 7.13 -5.36 3.75
CA ALA A 99 6.05 -6.11 4.40
C ALA A 99 6.27 -6.20 5.92
N TRP A 100 7.50 -6.48 6.34
CA TRP A 100 7.85 -6.55 7.74
C TRP A 100 7.68 -5.20 8.44
N ILE A 101 8.18 -4.13 7.83
CA ILE A 101 8.13 -2.78 8.41
C ILE A 101 6.71 -2.31 8.67
N VAL A 102 5.82 -2.58 7.72
CA VAL A 102 4.41 -2.20 7.86
C VAL A 102 3.77 -2.96 9.00
N ARG A 103 3.95 -4.27 9.02
CA ARG A 103 3.36 -5.13 10.04
C ARG A 103 3.84 -4.76 11.44
N GLU A 104 5.16 -4.67 11.63
CA GLU A 104 5.73 -4.31 12.92
C GLU A 104 5.42 -2.86 13.31
N GLY A 105 5.52 -1.94 12.35
CA GLY A 105 5.21 -0.54 12.60
C GLY A 105 3.77 -0.31 13.00
N LEU A 106 2.83 -0.98 12.34
CA LEU A 106 1.42 -0.87 12.67
C LEU A 106 1.12 -1.45 14.04
N GLN A 107 1.70 -2.61 14.38
CA GLN A 107 1.48 -3.25 15.67
C GLN A 107 2.07 -2.45 16.83
N GLN A 108 3.24 -1.86 16.62
CA GLN A 108 3.98 -1.17 17.65
C GLN A 108 3.80 0.35 17.65
N MET A 109 3.03 0.87 16.70
CA MET A 109 2.83 2.31 16.52
C MET A 109 4.16 3.08 16.33
N GLN A 110 5.19 2.40 15.81
CA GLN A 110 6.53 2.97 15.63
C GLN A 110 6.71 3.63 14.28
N ARG A 111 5.78 3.44 13.36
CA ARG A 111 5.87 3.94 11.98
C ARG A 111 4.63 4.76 11.64
N PRO A 112 4.59 6.03 12.07
CA PRO A 112 3.39 6.85 11.90
C PRO A 112 2.99 7.04 10.44
N HIS A 113 3.95 7.17 9.52
CA HIS A 113 3.65 7.30 8.10
C HIS A 113 3.07 6.02 7.51
N ALA A 114 3.53 4.85 7.98
CA ALA A 114 2.95 3.58 7.58
C ALA A 114 1.51 3.45 8.05
N LEU A 115 1.21 3.89 9.27
CA LEU A 115 -0.16 3.88 9.78
C LEU A 115 -1.08 4.82 8.99
N LEU A 116 -0.60 6.01 8.67
CA LEU A 116 -1.35 6.95 7.82
C LEU A 116 -1.61 6.36 6.44
N GLY A 117 -0.59 5.75 5.85
CA GLY A 117 -0.73 5.07 4.56
C GLY A 117 -1.73 3.93 4.63
N TYR A 118 -1.69 3.13 5.67
CA TYR A 118 -2.62 2.02 5.90
C TYR A 118 -4.08 2.50 5.89
N CYS A 119 -4.38 3.56 6.62
CA CYS A 119 -5.73 4.13 6.64
C CYS A 119 -6.12 4.68 5.26
N ALA A 120 -5.22 5.39 4.59
CA ALA A 120 -5.48 5.95 3.27
C ALA A 120 -5.73 4.86 2.23
N GLY A 121 -4.94 3.79 2.24
CA GLY A 121 -5.11 2.67 1.30
C GLY A 121 -6.45 1.98 1.46
N ARG A 122 -6.86 1.74 2.70
CA ARG A 122 -8.18 1.15 2.98
C ARG A 122 -9.31 2.03 2.48
N GLY A 123 -9.19 3.34 2.64
CA GLY A 123 -10.19 4.30 2.17
C GLY A 123 -10.25 4.37 0.66
N ASP A 124 -9.12 4.51 0.01
CA ASP A 124 -9.03 4.70 -1.45
C ASP A 124 -9.59 3.52 -2.24
N VAL A 125 -9.30 2.28 -1.83
CA VAL A 125 -9.85 1.12 -2.53
C VAL A 125 -11.37 1.06 -2.43
N MET A 126 -11.93 1.51 -1.32
CA MET A 126 -13.38 1.58 -1.15
C MET A 126 -13.99 2.67 -2.02
N GLU A 127 -13.36 3.83 -2.10
CA GLU A 127 -13.81 4.92 -2.96
C GLU A 127 -13.77 4.51 -4.44
N ARG A 128 -12.70 3.84 -4.86
CA ARG A 128 -12.59 3.33 -6.22
C ARG A 128 -13.73 2.37 -6.58
N MET A 129 -14.18 1.57 -5.64
CA MET A 129 -15.29 0.65 -5.88
C MET A 129 -16.64 1.32 -5.91
N ARG A 130 -16.78 2.48 -5.26
CA ARG A 130 -18.05 3.22 -5.18
C ARG A 130 -18.21 4.25 -6.28
N ALA A 131 -17.13 4.86 -6.72
CA ALA A 131 -17.16 5.99 -7.62
C ALA A 131 -16.58 5.65 -9.00
N ARG A 132 -17.15 6.25 -10.04
CA ARG A 132 -16.59 6.15 -11.40
C ARG A 132 -15.35 7.02 -11.55
N GLU A 133 -15.27 8.12 -10.79
CA GLU A 133 -14.10 8.98 -10.73
C GLU A 133 -13.41 8.75 -9.40
N PHE A 134 -12.16 8.36 -9.50
CA PHE A 134 -11.37 7.99 -8.34
C PHE A 134 -10.26 9.00 -8.12
N ARG A 135 -10.16 9.48 -6.87
CA ARG A 135 -9.02 10.29 -6.42
C ARG A 135 -8.25 9.52 -5.35
N ALA A 136 -7.05 9.13 -5.70
CA ALA A 136 -6.19 8.49 -4.71
C ALA A 136 -5.67 9.52 -3.71
N ALA A 137 -5.81 9.21 -2.43
CA ALA A 137 -5.19 10.00 -1.36
C ALA A 137 -3.66 9.88 -1.37
N LEU A 138 -3.14 8.87 -2.04
CA LEU A 138 -1.71 8.59 -2.10
C LEU A 138 -0.92 9.72 -2.74
N GLY A 139 -1.40 10.28 -3.85
CA GLY A 139 -0.69 11.33 -4.58
C GLY A 139 -0.40 12.57 -3.73
N PRO A 140 -1.43 13.20 -3.16
CA PRO A 140 -1.22 14.35 -2.27
C PRO A 140 -0.36 14.03 -1.06
N ALA A 141 -0.56 12.87 -0.44
CA ALA A 141 0.22 12.47 0.72
C ALA A 141 1.70 12.28 0.37
N LEU A 142 2.01 11.61 -0.73
CA LEU A 142 3.40 11.44 -1.17
C LEU A 142 4.05 12.77 -1.54
N ALA A 143 3.33 13.67 -2.18
CA ALA A 143 3.84 14.98 -2.52
C ALA A 143 4.22 15.78 -1.28
N ASN A 144 3.42 15.68 -0.20
CA ASN A 144 3.69 16.35 1.07
C ASN A 144 4.88 15.76 1.83
N LEU A 145 5.28 14.52 1.51
CA LEU A 145 6.40 13.83 2.15
C LEU A 145 7.73 14.01 1.43
N THR A 146 7.76 14.81 0.34
CA THR A 146 8.98 14.98 -0.45
C THR A 146 10.06 15.71 0.32
N GLY A 147 11.09 14.98 0.70
CA GLY A 147 12.41 15.51 1.05
C GLY A 147 12.52 16.34 2.31
N THR A 148 11.45 16.59 3.00
CA THR A 148 11.48 17.33 4.26
C THR A 148 11.00 16.48 5.39
N ASP A 149 11.63 16.62 6.53
CA ASP A 149 11.08 16.09 7.76
C ASP A 149 9.68 16.67 7.95
N LEU A 150 8.71 15.80 8.06
CA LEU A 150 7.38 16.21 8.45
C LEU A 150 7.44 16.64 9.90
N GLY A 151 7.55 17.94 10.11
CA GLY A 151 7.37 18.50 11.42
C GLY A 151 5.92 18.30 11.88
N PRO A 152 5.70 18.32 13.20
CA PRO A 152 4.34 18.23 13.75
C PRO A 152 3.39 19.27 13.16
N GLU A 153 3.91 20.41 12.75
CA GLU A 153 3.14 21.51 12.17
C GLU A 153 2.49 21.16 10.85
N ASP A 154 3.20 20.43 10.00
CA ASP A 154 2.66 20.01 8.69
C ASP A 154 1.52 19.02 8.87
N THR A 155 1.59 18.18 9.88
CA THR A 155 0.56 17.23 10.21
C THR A 155 -0.69 17.92 10.75
N ASP A 156 -0.52 18.93 11.59
CA ASP A 156 -1.63 19.70 12.17
C ASP A 156 -2.39 20.48 11.09
N VAL A 157 -1.69 21.07 10.15
CA VAL A 157 -2.31 21.81 9.04
C VAL A 157 -3.14 20.87 8.15
N SER A 158 -2.70 19.62 7.99
CA SER A 158 -3.44 18.64 7.21
C SER A 158 -4.71 18.17 7.91
N LEU A 159 -4.72 18.15 9.23
CA LEU A 159 -5.86 17.70 10.03
C LEU A 159 -6.96 18.74 10.19
N ASP A 160 -6.62 20.01 10.08
CA ASP A 160 -7.57 21.11 10.22
C ASP A 160 -8.38 21.38 8.94
N ARG A 161 -8.19 20.61 7.93
CA ARG A 161 -8.86 20.72 6.65
C ARG A 161 -9.64 19.46 6.31
#